data_562ae1474d4ff35329f323f94a1f6ba7
#
_entry.id   562ae1474d4ff35329f323f94a1f6ba7
#
_cell.length_a   1.000
_cell.length_b   1.000
_cell.length_c   1.000
_cell.angle_alpha   90.00
_cell.angle_beta   90.00
_cell.angle_gamma   90.00
#
_symmetry.space_group_name_H-M   'P 1'
#
loop_
_entity.id
_entity.type
_entity.pdbx_description
1 polymer ?
#
loop_
_entity_poly.entity_id
_entity_poly.type
_entity_poly.pdbx_seq_one_letter_code
_entity_poly.pdbx_strand_id
1 'polypeptide(L)'
;MKFIFLPWIIASAELHPVQPVDKTETVKTGAGVEITVNGTRSALPLISVSAMPREEVRLAIPEDARIEISDGKLSRDAAEIAWTAPEAPGMADMKISHRGAETRLNLLVLTPFENGVDDSLNGYRIGMYARPLRDLPSYAVPKGLIDLTAMSADLRVSPHFQLGQFRCKQQPGHEPTYLLMQPDMLVKLETILAAANEKGWEADTFFVMSGYRTPFYNAAIGNTTTSSRHLYGDAADIYIDQDRDGQMDDLDGNGRIDKEDARALVKLIDELAAEQPEGWVVGGAWAVRACRYERLFCALVVSGRISRHSTFA
;
A
#
# COMPACT_ATOMS: atom_id res chain seq x y z
N MET A 1 25.12 1.62 57.45
CA MET A 1 25.16 1.18 56.04
C MET A 1 24.04 1.91 55.33
N LYS A 2 24.36 3.03 54.65
CA LYS A 2 23.36 3.84 53.91
C LYS A 2 23.40 3.39 52.47
N PHE A 3 22.30 2.83 51.98
CA PHE A 3 22.13 2.54 50.55
C PHE A 3 21.81 3.84 49.80
N ILE A 4 22.69 4.22 48.89
CA ILE A 4 22.48 5.35 47.97
C ILE A 4 21.74 4.78 46.78
N PHE A 5 20.47 5.17 46.62
CA PHE A 5 19.72 4.95 45.39
C PHE A 5 20.18 5.98 44.32
N LEU A 6 20.85 5.52 43.28
CA LEU A 6 21.04 6.31 42.05
C LEU A 6 19.75 6.27 41.26
N PRO A 7 19.19 7.40 40.88
CA PRO A 7 18.07 7.40 39.92
C PRO A 7 18.57 7.03 38.51
N TRP A 8 17.96 6.04 37.92
CA TRP A 8 18.14 5.77 36.50
C TRP A 8 17.55 6.93 35.71
N ILE A 9 18.42 7.69 35.04
CA ILE A 9 18.03 8.68 34.05
C ILE A 9 17.62 7.88 32.80
N ILE A 10 16.30 7.71 32.61
CA ILE A 10 15.75 7.30 31.32
C ILE A 10 15.96 8.50 30.42
N ALA A 11 16.94 8.42 29.55
CA ALA A 11 17.08 9.37 28.46
C ALA A 11 15.83 9.22 27.55
N SER A 12 14.93 10.17 27.65
CA SER A 12 13.84 10.35 26.70
C SER A 12 14.50 10.58 25.34
N ALA A 13 14.38 9.61 24.43
CA ALA A 13 14.69 9.85 23.04
C ALA A 13 13.72 10.95 22.57
N GLU A 14 14.22 12.14 22.34
CA GLU A 14 13.48 13.20 21.71
C GLU A 14 13.11 12.70 20.31
N LEU A 15 11.83 12.40 20.12
CA LEU A 15 11.25 12.20 18.80
C LEU A 15 11.45 13.51 18.05
N HIS A 16 12.44 13.57 17.18
CA HIS A 16 12.55 14.69 16.25
C HIS A 16 11.27 14.71 15.41
N PRO A 17 10.52 15.82 15.44
CA PRO A 17 9.33 15.94 14.59
C PRO A 17 9.79 15.77 13.13
N VAL A 18 9.20 14.79 12.45
CA VAL A 18 9.35 14.66 11.00
C VAL A 18 8.96 16.02 10.42
N GLN A 19 9.89 16.69 9.76
CA GLN A 19 9.61 17.95 9.08
C GLN A 19 8.46 17.68 8.11
N PRO A 20 7.37 18.46 8.13
CA PRO A 20 6.29 18.25 7.19
C PRO A 20 6.87 18.38 5.79
N VAL A 21 6.77 17.32 4.99
CA VAL A 21 7.04 17.38 3.55
C VAL A 21 6.19 18.51 3.01
N ASP A 22 6.83 19.47 2.35
CA ASP A 22 6.17 20.67 1.83
C ASP A 22 4.98 20.23 0.97
N LYS A 23 3.76 20.56 1.42
CA LYS A 23 2.49 20.18 0.78
C LYS A 23 2.34 20.75 -0.63
N THR A 24 3.29 21.57 -1.07
CA THR A 24 3.30 22.27 -2.35
C THR A 24 4.25 21.68 -3.39
N GLU A 25 5.06 20.65 -3.06
CA GLU A 25 5.87 20.00 -4.09
C GLU A 25 4.97 19.21 -5.03
N THR A 26 4.62 19.84 -6.14
CA THR A 26 3.92 19.23 -7.27
C THR A 26 4.75 18.03 -7.72
N VAL A 27 4.23 16.82 -7.52
CA VAL A 27 4.88 15.60 -8.03
C VAL A 27 4.99 15.79 -9.54
N LYS A 28 6.22 15.84 -10.05
CA LYS A 28 6.45 15.98 -11.48
C LYS A 28 5.75 14.84 -12.19
N THR A 29 4.80 15.16 -13.06
CA THR A 29 4.01 14.22 -13.88
C THR A 29 4.85 13.57 -15.00
N GLY A 30 6.14 13.34 -14.79
CA GLY A 30 7.03 12.63 -15.70
C GLY A 30 7.28 11.19 -15.27
N ALA A 31 7.70 10.34 -16.20
CA ALA A 31 8.20 9.03 -15.84
C ALA A 31 9.39 9.14 -14.89
N GLY A 32 9.38 8.38 -13.79
CA GLY A 32 10.52 8.25 -12.90
C GLY A 32 11.64 7.40 -13.52
N VAL A 33 12.65 7.14 -12.72
CA VAL A 33 13.71 6.17 -13.06
C VAL A 33 13.11 4.78 -13.04
N GLU A 34 13.36 3.97 -14.05
CA GLU A 34 12.97 2.56 -14.01
C GLU A 34 13.80 1.82 -12.96
N ILE A 35 13.13 1.25 -11.98
CA ILE A 35 13.72 0.53 -10.86
C ILE A 35 12.99 -0.78 -10.62
N THR A 36 13.67 -1.74 -9.97
CA THR A 36 13.03 -2.91 -9.37
C THR A 36 13.36 -2.93 -7.89
N VAL A 37 12.35 -3.02 -7.03
CA VAL A 37 12.51 -3.06 -5.57
C VAL A 37 11.85 -4.33 -5.05
N ASN A 38 12.63 -5.23 -4.42
CA ASN A 38 12.16 -6.53 -3.94
C ASN A 38 11.33 -7.31 -4.98
N GLY A 39 11.67 -7.18 -6.27
CA GLY A 39 10.96 -7.82 -7.38
C GLY A 39 9.80 -7.01 -7.99
N THR A 40 9.37 -5.92 -7.38
CA THR A 40 8.39 -4.99 -7.95
C THR A 40 9.08 -4.02 -8.91
N ARG A 41 8.73 -4.05 -10.20
CA ARG A 41 9.21 -3.10 -11.20
C ARG A 41 8.33 -1.85 -11.22
N SER A 42 8.96 -0.69 -11.25
CA SER A 42 8.27 0.61 -11.27
C SER A 42 9.07 1.64 -12.05
N ALA A 43 8.37 2.54 -12.75
CA ALA A 43 8.90 3.77 -13.30
C ALA A 43 8.14 5.00 -12.76
N LEU A 44 7.49 4.85 -11.61
CA LEU A 44 6.78 5.94 -10.95
C LEU A 44 7.80 6.94 -10.35
N PRO A 45 7.50 8.25 -10.37
CA PRO A 45 8.34 9.25 -9.73
C PRO A 45 8.30 9.18 -8.20
N LEU A 46 7.32 8.48 -7.63
CA LEU A 46 7.18 8.20 -6.20
C LEU A 46 6.60 6.81 -6.00
N ILE A 47 7.20 6.02 -5.10
CA ILE A 47 6.65 4.72 -4.66
C ILE A 47 7.04 4.46 -3.20
N SER A 48 6.14 3.83 -2.45
CA SER A 48 6.39 3.42 -1.07
C SER A 48 6.66 1.93 -0.98
N VAL A 49 7.65 1.56 -0.18
CA VAL A 49 8.09 0.18 0.05
C VAL A 49 8.24 -0.03 1.55
N SER A 50 7.77 -1.18 2.04
CA SER A 50 7.87 -1.51 3.46
C SER A 50 8.99 -2.51 3.74
N ALA A 51 9.62 -2.39 4.90
CA ALA A 51 10.62 -3.32 5.41
C ALA A 51 10.49 -3.48 6.94
N MET A 52 10.87 -4.63 7.47
CA MET A 52 11.04 -4.80 8.91
C MET A 52 12.27 -4.03 9.40
N PRO A 53 12.35 -3.65 10.69
CA PRO A 53 13.59 -3.18 11.27
C PRO A 53 14.77 -4.11 10.93
N ARG A 54 15.89 -3.53 10.50
CA ARG A 54 17.12 -4.24 10.08
C ARG A 54 16.97 -5.15 8.84
N GLU A 55 15.83 -5.16 8.19
CA GLU A 55 15.64 -5.91 6.96
C GLU A 55 16.34 -5.23 5.79
N GLU A 56 16.78 -6.04 4.84
CA GLU A 56 17.43 -5.61 3.62
C GLU A 56 16.41 -5.48 2.49
N VAL A 57 16.35 -4.30 1.88
CA VAL A 57 15.58 -4.03 0.66
C VAL A 57 16.53 -4.01 -0.52
N ARG A 58 16.29 -4.89 -1.47
CA ARG A 58 17.14 -5.01 -2.68
C ARG A 58 16.59 -4.16 -3.81
N LEU A 59 17.51 -3.45 -4.47
CA LEU A 59 17.20 -2.57 -5.57
C LEU A 59 18.02 -2.94 -6.81
N ALA A 60 17.33 -3.06 -7.94
CA ALA A 60 18.00 -3.00 -9.24
C ALA A 60 17.67 -1.65 -9.87
N ILE A 61 18.70 -0.89 -10.21
CA ILE A 61 18.63 0.46 -10.79
C ILE A 61 19.68 0.60 -11.90
N PRO A 62 19.61 1.63 -12.77
CA PRO A 62 20.66 1.90 -13.73
C PRO A 62 22.03 2.05 -13.05
N GLU A 63 23.09 1.54 -13.68
CA GLU A 63 24.44 1.47 -13.10
C GLU A 63 25.00 2.84 -12.71
N ASP A 64 24.74 3.86 -13.54
CA ASP A 64 25.18 5.23 -13.37
C ASP A 64 24.18 6.12 -12.58
N ALA A 65 23.13 5.52 -11.96
CA ALA A 65 22.19 6.25 -11.14
C ALA A 65 22.84 6.70 -9.81
N ARG A 66 22.50 7.94 -9.43
CA ARG A 66 22.85 8.50 -8.13
C ARG A 66 21.78 8.18 -7.11
N ILE A 67 22.19 7.80 -5.90
CA ILE A 67 21.32 7.52 -4.77
C ILE A 67 21.65 8.45 -3.61
N GLU A 68 20.60 9.01 -3.00
CA GLU A 68 20.67 9.75 -1.75
C GLU A 68 19.68 9.08 -0.77
N ILE A 69 20.06 8.90 0.50
CA ILE A 69 19.22 8.33 1.55
C ILE A 69 19.21 9.24 2.77
N SER A 70 18.09 9.29 3.49
CA SER A 70 17.99 10.06 4.74
C SER A 70 18.41 9.25 5.97
N ASP A 71 18.17 7.92 5.97
CA ASP A 71 18.49 7.01 7.07
C ASP A 71 18.70 5.58 6.58
N GLY A 72 19.23 4.71 7.46
CA GLY A 72 19.59 3.32 7.12
C GLY A 72 21.00 3.22 6.56
N LYS A 73 21.32 2.06 6.01
CA LYS A 73 22.65 1.79 5.43
C LYS A 73 22.51 1.33 4.00
N LEU A 74 23.28 1.94 3.10
CA LEU A 74 23.34 1.55 1.71
C LEU A 74 24.62 0.71 1.47
N SER A 75 24.47 -0.45 0.85
CA SER A 75 25.55 -1.25 0.33
C SER A 75 25.39 -1.41 -1.18
N ARG A 76 26.54 -1.42 -1.90
CA ARG A 76 26.57 -1.67 -3.33
C ARG A 76 27.59 -2.78 -3.57
N ASP A 77 27.10 -3.90 -4.08
CA ASP A 77 27.94 -5.03 -4.50
C ASP A 77 27.69 -5.31 -5.99
N ALA A 78 28.72 -5.05 -6.80
CA ALA A 78 28.79 -5.27 -8.24
C ALA A 78 27.50 -4.93 -9.05
N ALA A 79 26.44 -5.69 -8.92
CA ALA A 79 25.18 -5.53 -9.68
C ALA A 79 23.95 -5.28 -8.81
N GLU A 80 24.06 -5.40 -7.50
CA GLU A 80 22.93 -5.23 -6.58
C GLU A 80 23.18 -4.10 -5.59
N ILE A 81 22.14 -3.32 -5.36
CA ILE A 81 22.10 -2.31 -4.30
C ILE A 81 21.16 -2.81 -3.24
N ALA A 82 21.61 -2.77 -2.00
CA ALA A 82 20.79 -3.10 -0.86
C ALA A 82 20.75 -1.95 0.14
N TRP A 83 19.55 -1.60 0.57
CA TRP A 83 19.33 -0.71 1.69
C TRP A 83 18.92 -1.52 2.90
N THR A 84 19.65 -1.36 4.01
CA THR A 84 19.31 -1.97 5.29
C THR A 84 18.51 -0.98 6.12
N ALA A 85 17.31 -1.37 6.53
CA ALA A 85 16.41 -0.55 7.33
C ALA A 85 17.02 -0.20 8.71
N PRO A 86 16.72 0.98 9.27
CA PRO A 86 17.01 1.32 10.65
C PRO A 86 16.42 0.31 11.64
N GLU A 87 16.88 0.42 12.89
CA GLU A 87 16.40 -0.45 13.98
C GLU A 87 15.01 -0.06 14.48
N ALA A 88 14.70 1.22 14.45
CA ALA A 88 13.42 1.75 14.92
C ALA A 88 12.38 1.80 13.77
N PRO A 89 11.09 1.47 14.04
CA PRO A 89 10.00 1.78 13.13
C PRO A 89 9.98 3.27 12.78
N GLY A 90 9.58 3.58 11.55
CA GLY A 90 9.56 4.95 11.06
C GLY A 90 9.62 5.04 9.55
N MET A 91 10.06 6.16 9.01
CA MET A 91 10.21 6.37 7.58
C MET A 91 11.62 6.88 7.26
N ALA A 92 12.21 6.34 6.22
CA ALA A 92 13.38 6.89 5.55
C ALA A 92 13.02 7.26 4.12
N ASP A 93 13.72 8.25 3.56
CA ASP A 93 13.59 8.65 2.18
C ASP A 93 14.78 8.18 1.38
N MET A 94 14.51 7.71 0.16
CA MET A 94 15.54 7.44 -0.84
C MET A 94 15.19 8.19 -2.12
N LYS A 95 16.19 8.87 -2.68
CA LYS A 95 16.10 9.58 -3.94
C LYS A 95 17.04 8.91 -4.93
N ILE A 96 16.52 8.53 -6.09
CA ILE A 96 17.27 7.94 -7.20
C ILE A 96 17.18 8.89 -8.39
N SER A 97 18.30 9.32 -8.90
CA SER A 97 18.39 10.23 -10.05
C SER A 97 19.20 9.61 -11.18
N HIS A 98 18.68 9.65 -12.40
CA HIS A 98 19.34 9.12 -13.58
C HIS A 98 18.92 9.89 -14.83
N ARG A 99 19.88 10.46 -15.56
CA ARG A 99 19.68 11.17 -16.85
C ARG A 99 18.53 12.18 -16.86
N GLY A 100 18.38 12.92 -15.75
CA GLY A 100 17.33 13.94 -15.61
C GLY A 100 15.99 13.42 -15.09
N ALA A 101 15.78 12.10 -15.01
CA ALA A 101 14.65 11.52 -14.31
C ALA A 101 14.96 11.35 -12.81
N GLU A 102 13.92 11.36 -11.99
CA GLU A 102 14.01 11.18 -10.54
C GLU A 102 12.90 10.27 -10.04
N THR A 103 13.25 9.35 -9.15
CA THR A 103 12.30 8.55 -8.37
C THR A 103 12.60 8.71 -6.90
N ARG A 104 11.57 8.97 -6.11
CA ARG A 104 11.61 8.95 -4.64
C ARG A 104 10.98 7.67 -4.12
N LEU A 105 11.61 7.06 -3.14
CA LEU A 105 11.06 5.93 -2.39
C LEU A 105 10.81 6.38 -0.96
N ASN A 106 9.57 6.22 -0.49
CA ASN A 106 9.30 6.20 0.94
C ASN A 106 9.61 4.78 1.44
N LEU A 107 10.58 4.66 2.31
CA LEU A 107 11.02 3.41 2.92
C LEU A 107 10.38 3.31 4.31
N LEU A 108 9.26 2.58 4.39
CA LEU A 108 8.43 2.50 5.59
C LEU A 108 8.92 1.35 6.47
N VAL A 109 9.53 1.68 7.62
CA VAL A 109 10.00 0.68 8.59
C VAL A 109 8.83 0.28 9.48
N LEU A 110 8.43 -0.97 9.40
CA LEU A 110 7.23 -1.52 10.02
C LEU A 110 7.36 -1.61 11.54
N THR A 111 6.25 -1.39 12.25
CA THR A 111 6.12 -1.78 13.65
C THR A 111 5.98 -3.29 13.74
N PRO A 112 6.86 -4.01 14.44
CA PRO A 112 6.79 -5.45 14.58
C PRO A 112 5.46 -5.93 15.14
N PHE A 113 4.93 -7.02 14.59
CA PHE A 113 3.71 -7.68 15.02
C PHE A 113 3.93 -9.19 15.06
N GLU A 114 3.53 -9.83 16.16
CA GLU A 114 3.63 -11.27 16.35
C GLU A 114 2.23 -11.89 16.41
N ASN A 115 1.89 -12.63 15.37
CA ASN A 115 0.59 -13.29 15.24
C ASN A 115 0.41 -14.37 16.31
N GLY A 116 -0.70 -14.32 17.04
CA GLY A 116 -1.06 -15.32 18.04
C GLY A 116 -0.52 -15.09 19.44
N VAL A 117 0.28 -14.03 19.67
CA VAL A 117 0.71 -13.62 21.02
C VAL A 117 -0.33 -12.68 21.63
N ASP A 118 -0.82 -11.73 20.86
CA ASP A 118 -1.92 -10.85 21.20
C ASP A 118 -2.81 -10.67 19.96
N ASP A 119 -4.11 -10.39 20.15
CA ASP A 119 -5.04 -10.07 19.08
C ASP A 119 -5.03 -8.58 18.71
N SER A 120 -4.17 -7.81 19.39
CA SER A 120 -4.05 -6.35 19.22
C SER A 120 -2.59 -5.90 19.15
N LEU A 121 -2.37 -4.73 18.55
CA LEU A 121 -1.10 -4.02 18.55
C LEU A 121 -1.35 -2.62 19.12
N ASN A 122 -0.76 -2.30 20.29
CA ASN A 122 -0.99 -1.04 20.99
C ASN A 122 -2.48 -0.68 21.16
N GLY A 123 -3.31 -1.69 21.47
CA GLY A 123 -4.76 -1.52 21.63
C GLY A 123 -5.58 -1.52 20.34
N TYR A 124 -4.94 -1.45 19.18
CA TYR A 124 -5.61 -1.58 17.88
C TYR A 124 -5.83 -3.07 17.55
N ARG A 125 -7.07 -3.47 17.35
CA ARG A 125 -7.42 -4.89 17.16
C ARG A 125 -7.00 -5.40 15.79
N ILE A 126 -6.05 -6.32 15.78
CA ILE A 126 -5.58 -6.97 14.54
C ILE A 126 -6.36 -8.27 14.32
N GLY A 127 -6.55 -9.04 15.36
CA GLY A 127 -7.03 -10.42 15.26
C GLY A 127 -5.91 -11.36 14.80
N MET A 128 -6.28 -12.59 14.44
CA MET A 128 -5.32 -13.63 14.10
C MET A 128 -5.33 -13.92 12.60
N TYR A 129 -4.15 -13.88 11.97
CA TYR A 129 -3.98 -14.39 10.63
C TYR A 129 -4.00 -15.92 10.64
N ALA A 130 -4.69 -16.51 9.68
CA ALA A 130 -4.69 -17.94 9.50
C ALA A 130 -3.35 -18.46 8.96
N ARG A 131 -3.13 -19.78 9.06
CA ARG A 131 -2.01 -20.42 8.38
C ARG A 131 -2.03 -20.08 6.88
N PRO A 132 -0.86 -19.80 6.26
CA PRO A 132 -0.77 -19.49 4.83
C PRO A 132 -1.50 -20.51 3.96
N LEU A 133 -2.34 -20.02 3.05
CA LEU A 133 -3.08 -20.87 2.13
C LEU A 133 -2.09 -21.66 1.25
N ARG A 134 -2.11 -22.99 1.36
CA ARG A 134 -1.20 -23.89 0.61
C ARG A 134 0.27 -23.56 0.78
N ASP A 135 0.66 -22.97 1.91
CA ASP A 135 2.01 -22.50 2.21
C ASP A 135 2.57 -21.51 1.15
N LEU A 136 1.69 -20.79 0.44
CA LEU A 136 2.08 -19.79 -0.56
C LEU A 136 2.69 -18.55 0.12
N PRO A 137 3.84 -18.05 -0.34
CA PRO A 137 4.49 -16.86 0.23
C PRO A 137 3.60 -15.62 0.24
N SER A 138 2.72 -15.45 -0.75
CA SER A 138 1.78 -14.33 -0.82
C SER A 138 0.72 -14.33 0.29
N TYR A 139 0.58 -15.43 1.03
CA TYR A 139 -0.28 -15.56 2.21
C TYR A 139 0.53 -15.69 3.50
N ALA A 140 1.84 -15.38 3.46
CA ALA A 140 2.66 -15.36 4.66
C ALA A 140 2.09 -14.38 5.70
N VAL A 141 2.11 -14.80 6.95
CA VAL A 141 1.67 -13.94 8.06
C VAL A 141 2.57 -12.70 8.10
N PRO A 142 2.00 -11.48 8.13
CA PRO A 142 2.78 -10.27 8.25
C PRO A 142 3.61 -10.25 9.54
N LYS A 143 4.87 -9.85 9.44
CA LYS A 143 5.78 -9.71 10.58
C LYS A 143 5.69 -8.33 11.25
N GLY A 144 5.07 -7.38 10.57
CA GLY A 144 4.92 -6.01 11.04
C GLY A 144 3.87 -5.26 10.23
N LEU A 145 3.51 -4.09 10.72
CA LEU A 145 2.46 -3.24 10.16
C LEU A 145 2.96 -1.80 10.05
N ILE A 146 2.45 -1.05 9.08
CA ILE A 146 2.69 0.39 8.94
C ILE A 146 1.90 1.10 10.04
N ASP A 147 2.56 1.90 10.85
CA ASP A 147 1.92 2.81 11.80
C ASP A 147 1.44 4.06 11.07
N LEU A 148 0.15 4.13 10.76
CA LEU A 148 -0.45 5.24 10.05
C LEU A 148 -0.37 6.56 10.85
N THR A 149 -0.43 6.48 12.17
CA THR A 149 -0.39 7.65 13.05
C THR A 149 1.00 8.29 13.01
N ALA A 150 2.05 7.47 13.05
CA ALA A 150 3.44 7.93 12.95
C ALA A 150 3.80 8.47 11.56
N MET A 151 3.23 7.87 10.49
CA MET A 151 3.54 8.21 9.09
C MET A 151 2.75 9.41 8.56
N SER A 152 1.60 9.77 9.14
CA SER A 152 0.57 10.65 8.62
C SER A 152 -0.33 10.02 7.55
N ALA A 153 -1.64 10.26 7.67
CA ALA A 153 -2.61 9.81 6.69
C ALA A 153 -2.45 10.50 5.31
N ASP A 154 -1.93 11.72 5.32
CA ASP A 154 -1.72 12.53 4.10
C ASP A 154 -0.43 12.18 3.36
N LEU A 155 0.41 11.26 3.91
CA LEU A 155 1.63 10.82 3.22
C LEU A 155 1.27 10.27 1.84
N ARG A 156 1.81 10.89 0.78
CA ARG A 156 1.71 10.33 -0.57
C ARG A 156 2.55 9.06 -0.65
N VAL A 157 1.91 7.96 -1.02
CA VAL A 157 2.55 6.65 -1.16
C VAL A 157 2.87 6.30 -2.61
N SER A 158 2.23 7.02 -3.54
CA SER A 158 2.51 7.06 -4.97
C SER A 158 2.02 8.41 -5.53
N PRO A 159 2.19 8.74 -6.82
CA PRO A 159 1.86 10.06 -7.36
C PRO A 159 0.44 10.55 -7.03
N HIS A 160 -0.56 9.64 -7.05
CA HIS A 160 -1.96 10.02 -6.91
C HIS A 160 -2.65 9.43 -5.67
N PHE A 161 -1.94 8.63 -4.84
CA PHE A 161 -2.52 7.97 -3.67
C PHE A 161 -1.85 8.38 -2.37
N GLN A 162 -2.67 8.52 -1.31
CA GLN A 162 -2.24 8.80 0.06
C GLN A 162 -2.43 7.57 0.95
N LEU A 163 -1.57 7.42 1.96
CA LEU A 163 -1.58 6.28 2.88
C LEU A 163 -2.92 6.10 3.58
N GLY A 164 -3.56 7.19 3.99
CA GLY A 164 -4.84 7.18 4.69
C GLY A 164 -5.99 6.57 3.89
N GLN A 165 -5.93 6.57 2.55
CA GLN A 165 -6.97 5.97 1.70
C GLN A 165 -7.08 4.45 1.91
N PHE A 166 -5.98 3.79 2.34
CA PHE A 166 -5.91 2.35 2.55
C PHE A 166 -6.23 1.92 3.99
N ARG A 167 -6.60 2.86 4.87
CA ARG A 167 -6.94 2.61 6.28
C ARG A 167 -8.08 1.60 6.41
N CYS A 168 -7.94 0.66 7.37
CA CYS A 168 -9.05 -0.18 7.80
C CYS A 168 -10.12 0.65 8.52
N LYS A 169 -11.40 0.43 8.20
CA LYS A 169 -12.55 1.21 8.72
C LYS A 169 -13.01 0.79 10.12
N GLN A 170 -12.15 0.14 10.90
CA GLN A 170 -12.45 -0.24 12.30
C GLN A 170 -12.00 0.83 13.28
N GLN A 171 -12.50 0.75 14.51
CA GLN A 171 -12.11 1.58 15.66
C GLN A 171 -11.89 3.07 15.30
N PRO A 172 -12.93 3.79 14.81
CA PRO A 172 -12.79 5.19 14.48
C PRO A 172 -12.24 6.00 15.66
N GLY A 173 -11.23 6.84 15.41
CA GLY A 173 -10.62 7.68 16.43
C GLY A 173 -9.61 6.97 17.35
N HIS A 174 -9.33 5.67 17.14
CA HIS A 174 -8.25 4.99 17.86
C HIS A 174 -6.88 5.38 17.27
N GLU A 175 -5.92 5.61 18.14
CA GLU A 175 -4.52 5.84 17.81
C GLU A 175 -3.61 5.01 18.75
N PRO A 176 -2.57 4.40 18.20
CA PRO A 176 -2.19 4.33 16.79
C PRO A 176 -3.11 3.42 15.97
N THR A 177 -3.15 3.64 14.64
CA THR A 177 -3.81 2.75 13.67
C THR A 177 -2.77 2.13 12.76
N TYR A 178 -3.05 0.90 12.32
CA TYR A 178 -2.10 0.11 11.55
C TYR A 178 -2.69 -0.37 10.24
N LEU A 179 -1.85 -0.50 9.22
CA LEU A 179 -2.23 -1.06 7.93
C LEU A 179 -1.08 -1.83 7.25
N LEU A 180 -1.42 -2.55 6.19
CA LEU A 180 -0.49 -3.10 5.21
C LEU A 180 -0.80 -2.54 3.83
N MET A 181 0.24 -2.40 3.02
CA MET A 181 0.16 -1.95 1.64
C MET A 181 1.32 -2.53 0.86
N GLN A 182 1.03 -3.16 -0.27
CA GLN A 182 2.03 -3.74 -1.14
C GLN A 182 2.37 -2.79 -2.29
N PRO A 183 3.65 -2.62 -2.65
CA PRO A 183 4.06 -1.72 -3.73
C PRO A 183 3.46 -2.11 -5.09
N ASP A 184 3.29 -3.41 -5.38
CA ASP A 184 2.66 -3.88 -6.61
C ASP A 184 1.23 -3.38 -6.79
N MET A 185 0.48 -3.22 -5.68
CA MET A 185 -0.87 -2.65 -5.72
C MET A 185 -0.82 -1.18 -6.13
N LEU A 186 0.12 -0.41 -5.61
CA LEU A 186 0.29 1.00 -5.99
C LEU A 186 0.59 1.15 -7.48
N VAL A 187 1.52 0.35 -8.00
CA VAL A 187 1.86 0.37 -9.45
C VAL A 187 0.62 0.06 -10.29
N LYS A 188 -0.20 -0.91 -9.89
CA LYS A 188 -1.44 -1.24 -10.59
C LYS A 188 -2.47 -0.13 -10.53
N LEU A 189 -2.69 0.45 -9.35
CA LEU A 189 -3.64 1.55 -9.19
C LEU A 189 -3.25 2.75 -10.05
N GLU A 190 -1.97 3.13 -10.08
CA GLU A 190 -1.45 4.20 -10.92
C GLU A 190 -1.64 3.90 -12.41
N THR A 191 -1.39 2.67 -12.84
CA THR A 191 -1.58 2.26 -14.23
C THR A 191 -3.06 2.29 -14.64
N ILE A 192 -3.96 1.82 -13.77
CA ILE A 192 -5.40 1.87 -14.03
C ILE A 192 -5.88 3.33 -14.07
N LEU A 193 -5.39 4.18 -13.18
CA LEU A 193 -5.74 5.60 -13.15
C LEU A 193 -5.29 6.32 -14.42
N ALA A 194 -4.08 6.06 -14.90
CA ALA A 194 -3.58 6.62 -16.16
C ALA A 194 -4.49 6.21 -17.33
N ALA A 195 -4.83 4.93 -17.43
CA ALA A 195 -5.71 4.43 -18.49
C ALA A 195 -7.16 4.94 -18.37
N ALA A 196 -7.66 5.17 -17.15
CA ALA A 196 -8.95 5.79 -16.91
C ALA A 196 -8.96 7.24 -17.43
N ASN A 197 -7.89 7.99 -17.19
CA ASN A 197 -7.74 9.35 -17.70
C ASN A 197 -7.58 9.40 -19.21
N GLU A 198 -6.92 8.43 -19.83
CA GLU A 198 -6.86 8.29 -21.30
C GLU A 198 -8.25 8.01 -21.91
N LYS A 199 -9.18 7.38 -21.16
CA LYS A 199 -10.59 7.25 -21.57
C LYS A 199 -11.42 8.51 -21.35
N GLY A 200 -10.85 9.57 -20.75
CA GLY A 200 -11.53 10.83 -20.48
C GLY A 200 -12.34 10.85 -19.17
N TRP A 201 -12.06 9.92 -18.23
CA TRP A 201 -12.75 9.91 -16.94
C TRP A 201 -12.15 10.89 -15.91
N GLU A 202 -11.10 11.62 -16.26
CA GLU A 202 -10.51 12.79 -15.55
C GLU A 202 -10.38 12.65 -14.03
N ALA A 203 -9.99 11.47 -13.56
CA ALA A 203 -9.86 11.19 -12.14
C ALA A 203 -8.49 11.62 -11.58
N ASP A 204 -8.47 12.40 -10.51
CA ASP A 204 -7.23 12.73 -9.78
C ASP A 204 -6.69 11.54 -9.00
N THR A 205 -7.57 10.71 -8.50
CA THR A 205 -7.32 9.52 -7.70
C THR A 205 -8.56 8.63 -7.74
N PHE A 206 -8.46 7.41 -7.23
CA PHE A 206 -9.66 6.62 -6.96
C PHE A 206 -10.16 6.85 -5.53
N PHE A 207 -11.47 6.80 -5.35
CA PHE A 207 -12.01 6.57 -4.04
C PHE A 207 -11.72 5.12 -3.63
N VAL A 208 -10.94 4.92 -2.57
CA VAL A 208 -10.65 3.59 -2.03
C VAL A 208 -11.70 3.27 -0.99
N MET A 209 -12.72 2.52 -1.42
CA MET A 209 -13.81 2.13 -0.55
C MET A 209 -13.36 1.14 0.52
N SER A 210 -12.42 0.28 0.20
CA SER A 210 -11.78 -0.64 1.14
C SER A 210 -10.37 -0.97 0.66
N GLY A 211 -9.37 -0.62 1.46
CA GLY A 211 -7.99 -1.05 1.30
C GLY A 211 -7.66 -2.22 2.22
N TYR A 212 -6.72 -2.01 3.15
CA TYR A 212 -6.37 -3.01 4.15
C TYR A 212 -7.53 -3.32 5.10
N ARG A 213 -7.66 -4.60 5.45
CA ARG A 213 -8.57 -5.08 6.51
C ARG A 213 -7.78 -5.92 7.50
N THR A 214 -7.94 -5.66 8.78
CA THR A 214 -7.43 -6.59 9.78
C THR A 214 -8.26 -7.89 9.76
N PRO A 215 -7.70 -9.05 10.16
CA PRO A 215 -8.47 -10.27 10.33
C PRO A 215 -9.72 -10.10 11.21
N PHE A 216 -9.58 -9.31 12.29
CA PHE A 216 -10.71 -8.96 13.16
C PHE A 216 -11.82 -8.23 12.39
N TYR A 217 -11.50 -7.15 11.67
CA TYR A 217 -12.50 -6.38 10.94
C TYR A 217 -13.12 -7.17 9.80
N ASN A 218 -12.32 -7.94 9.08
CA ASN A 218 -12.80 -8.80 7.99
C ASN A 218 -13.89 -9.78 8.48
N ALA A 219 -13.67 -10.40 9.64
CA ALA A 219 -14.68 -11.27 10.27
C ALA A 219 -15.90 -10.47 10.76
N ALA A 220 -15.68 -9.30 11.37
CA ALA A 220 -16.76 -8.47 11.91
C ALA A 220 -17.76 -7.98 10.84
N ILE A 221 -17.30 -7.74 9.60
CA ILE A 221 -18.17 -7.38 8.47
C ILE A 221 -18.83 -8.60 7.80
N GLY A 222 -18.68 -9.80 8.39
CA GLY A 222 -19.28 -11.04 7.89
C GLY A 222 -18.51 -11.68 6.73
N ASN A 223 -17.27 -11.27 6.47
CA ASN A 223 -16.41 -11.98 5.53
C ASN A 223 -15.60 -13.03 6.28
N THR A 224 -16.04 -14.30 6.19
CA THR A 224 -15.40 -15.43 6.86
C THR A 224 -14.18 -15.97 6.14
N THR A 225 -13.84 -15.41 4.96
CA THR A 225 -12.68 -15.82 4.18
C THR A 225 -11.37 -15.39 4.86
N THR A 226 -10.58 -16.36 5.28
CA THR A 226 -9.27 -16.12 5.91
C THR A 226 -8.16 -15.84 4.89
N SER A 227 -8.44 -16.00 3.61
CA SER A 227 -7.53 -15.77 2.49
C SER A 227 -7.89 -14.52 1.66
N SER A 228 -8.68 -13.60 2.22
CA SER A 228 -8.97 -12.32 1.57
C SER A 228 -7.69 -11.54 1.33
N ARG A 229 -7.50 -11.01 0.12
CA ARG A 229 -6.29 -10.26 -0.23
C ARG A 229 -6.19 -8.90 0.49
N HIS A 230 -7.31 -8.35 0.94
CA HIS A 230 -7.32 -7.17 1.82
C HIS A 230 -6.54 -7.37 3.13
N LEU A 231 -6.45 -8.62 3.63
CA LEU A 231 -5.70 -8.94 4.85
C LEU A 231 -4.18 -8.75 4.66
N TYR A 232 -3.70 -8.80 3.42
CA TYR A 232 -2.27 -8.76 3.07
C TYR A 232 -1.86 -7.44 2.41
N GLY A 233 -2.78 -6.47 2.33
CA GLY A 233 -2.51 -5.13 1.81
C GLY A 233 -2.29 -5.06 0.30
N ASP A 234 -2.76 -6.06 -0.45
CA ASP A 234 -2.62 -6.14 -1.89
C ASP A 234 -3.95 -6.25 -2.64
N ALA A 235 -5.01 -5.75 -2.03
CA ALA A 235 -6.31 -5.55 -2.65
C ALA A 235 -6.93 -4.21 -2.26
N ALA A 236 -7.65 -3.61 -3.20
CA ALA A 236 -8.43 -2.41 -3.00
C ALA A 236 -9.77 -2.51 -3.75
N ASP A 237 -10.86 -2.16 -3.06
CA ASP A 237 -12.15 -1.89 -3.68
C ASP A 237 -12.18 -0.40 -4.05
N ILE A 238 -12.32 -0.07 -5.34
CA ILE A 238 -12.18 1.28 -5.87
C ILE A 238 -13.36 1.70 -6.76
N TYR A 239 -13.61 2.99 -6.84
CA TYR A 239 -14.43 3.63 -7.86
C TYR A 239 -13.92 5.04 -8.18
N ILE A 240 -14.44 5.64 -9.24
CA ILE A 240 -14.16 7.02 -9.63
C ILE A 240 -15.24 7.91 -9.01
N ASP A 241 -14.80 9.02 -8.41
CA ASP A 241 -15.61 10.03 -7.73
C ASP A 241 -14.89 11.37 -7.94
N GLN A 242 -15.14 12.00 -9.11
CA GLN A 242 -14.46 13.23 -9.52
C GLN A 242 -14.94 14.45 -8.73
N ASP A 243 -16.24 14.52 -8.53
CA ASP A 243 -16.87 15.65 -7.82
C ASP A 243 -16.79 15.53 -6.30
N ARG A 244 -16.28 14.37 -5.79
CA ARG A 244 -16.06 14.08 -4.38
C ARG A 244 -17.34 14.12 -3.54
N ASP A 245 -18.45 13.72 -4.12
CA ASP A 245 -19.73 13.61 -3.42
C ASP A 245 -19.88 12.31 -2.62
N GLY A 246 -18.89 11.40 -2.76
CA GLY A 246 -18.83 10.09 -2.07
C GLY A 246 -19.60 9.00 -2.81
N GLN A 247 -20.05 9.27 -4.03
CA GLN A 247 -20.68 8.31 -4.92
C GLN A 247 -19.79 8.02 -6.14
N MET A 248 -20.08 6.95 -6.81
CA MET A 248 -19.42 6.61 -8.07
C MET A 248 -20.01 7.47 -9.19
N ASP A 249 -19.17 7.90 -10.13
CA ASP A 249 -19.60 8.66 -11.30
C ASP A 249 -20.28 7.79 -12.37
N ASP A 250 -21.06 8.43 -13.25
CA ASP A 250 -21.61 7.84 -14.47
C ASP A 250 -20.50 7.68 -15.52
N LEU A 251 -19.87 6.52 -15.55
CA LEU A 251 -18.73 6.24 -16.42
C LEU A 251 -19.12 5.82 -17.83
N ASP A 252 -20.31 5.29 -18.02
CA ASP A 252 -20.81 4.87 -19.34
C ASP A 252 -21.64 5.95 -20.06
N GLY A 253 -21.92 7.08 -19.38
CA GLY A 253 -22.60 8.26 -19.93
C GLY A 253 -24.11 8.05 -20.17
N ASN A 254 -24.74 7.10 -19.47
CA ASN A 254 -26.17 6.79 -19.67
C ASN A 254 -27.10 7.67 -18.81
N GLY A 255 -26.55 8.56 -17.97
CA GLY A 255 -27.29 9.45 -17.06
C GLY A 255 -27.74 8.77 -15.77
N ARG A 256 -27.19 7.61 -15.44
CA ARG A 256 -27.49 6.86 -14.21
C ARG A 256 -26.20 6.38 -13.57
N ILE A 257 -26.18 6.39 -12.25
CA ILE A 257 -25.11 5.79 -11.47
C ILE A 257 -25.57 4.40 -11.03
N ASP A 258 -24.98 3.36 -11.63
CA ASP A 258 -25.36 1.98 -11.33
C ASP A 258 -24.20 0.98 -11.52
N LYS A 259 -24.52 -0.32 -11.52
CA LYS A 259 -23.49 -1.37 -11.62
C LYS A 259 -22.76 -1.41 -12.97
N GLU A 260 -23.33 -0.81 -14.01
CA GLU A 260 -22.73 -0.80 -15.35
C GLU A 260 -21.50 0.12 -15.37
N ASP A 261 -21.50 1.20 -14.57
CA ASP A 261 -20.34 2.08 -14.38
C ASP A 261 -19.18 1.34 -13.72
N ALA A 262 -19.45 0.57 -12.66
CA ALA A 262 -18.42 -0.30 -12.08
C ALA A 262 -17.94 -1.37 -13.08
N ARG A 263 -18.81 -1.87 -13.97
CA ARG A 263 -18.40 -2.79 -15.04
C ARG A 263 -17.56 -2.11 -16.11
N ALA A 264 -17.80 -0.83 -16.41
CA ALA A 264 -16.95 -0.06 -17.30
C ALA A 264 -15.52 0.00 -16.78
N LEU A 265 -15.34 0.27 -15.48
CA LEU A 265 -14.02 0.25 -14.84
C LEU A 265 -13.41 -1.16 -14.83
N VAL A 266 -14.18 -2.20 -14.51
CA VAL A 266 -13.70 -3.60 -14.57
C VAL A 266 -13.25 -3.95 -15.99
N LYS A 267 -14.00 -3.56 -17.01
CA LYS A 267 -13.65 -3.82 -18.41
C LYS A 267 -12.31 -3.17 -18.77
N LEU A 268 -12.08 -1.91 -18.36
CA LEU A 268 -10.79 -1.25 -18.55
C LEU A 268 -9.64 -2.05 -17.90
N ILE A 269 -9.85 -2.54 -16.69
CA ILE A 269 -8.85 -3.33 -15.98
C ILE A 269 -8.58 -4.66 -16.68
N ASP A 270 -9.61 -5.33 -17.21
CA ASP A 270 -9.46 -6.57 -17.97
C ASP A 270 -8.71 -6.34 -19.30
N GLU A 271 -8.97 -5.21 -19.98
CA GLU A 271 -8.25 -4.80 -21.19
C GLU A 271 -6.76 -4.61 -20.89
N LEU A 272 -6.42 -3.85 -19.84
CA LEU A 272 -5.04 -3.66 -19.40
C LEU A 272 -4.34 -4.98 -19.03
N ALA A 273 -5.06 -5.88 -18.38
CA ALA A 273 -4.51 -7.18 -18.02
C ALA A 273 -4.21 -8.07 -19.23
N ALA A 274 -5.00 -7.96 -20.28
CA ALA A 274 -4.80 -8.73 -21.52
C ALA A 274 -3.59 -8.22 -22.34
N GLU A 275 -3.25 -6.94 -22.20
CA GLU A 275 -2.14 -6.29 -22.92
C GLU A 275 -0.78 -6.48 -22.24
N GLN A 276 -0.75 -6.88 -20.97
CA GLN A 276 0.49 -6.97 -20.20
C GLN A 276 1.11 -8.36 -20.29
N PRO A 277 2.38 -8.50 -20.76
CA PRO A 277 3.09 -9.78 -20.71
C PRO A 277 3.36 -10.19 -19.26
N GLU A 278 3.60 -11.47 -19.05
CA GLU A 278 3.88 -12.19 -17.80
C GLU A 278 4.35 -11.31 -16.62
N GLY A 279 3.47 -11.11 -15.64
CA GLY A 279 3.73 -10.31 -14.43
C GLY A 279 2.53 -9.53 -13.92
N TRP A 280 1.65 -9.08 -14.77
CA TRP A 280 0.31 -8.64 -14.39
C TRP A 280 -0.57 -9.87 -14.17
N VAL A 281 -0.29 -10.58 -13.11
CA VAL A 281 -1.19 -11.66 -12.71
C VAL A 281 -2.45 -10.99 -12.15
N VAL A 282 -3.35 -10.69 -13.07
CA VAL A 282 -4.76 -10.54 -12.77
C VAL A 282 -5.25 -11.92 -12.32
N GLY A 283 -4.88 -12.28 -11.13
CA GLY A 283 -5.18 -13.58 -10.54
C GLY A 283 -6.25 -13.44 -9.48
N GLY A 284 -7.38 -12.90 -9.84
CA GLY A 284 -8.57 -12.91 -9.02
C GLY A 284 -9.76 -12.70 -9.92
N ALA A 285 -10.83 -13.43 -9.68
CA ALA A 285 -12.08 -13.15 -10.33
C ALA A 285 -12.43 -11.68 -10.02
N TRP A 286 -12.40 -10.83 -11.03
CA TRP A 286 -12.91 -9.48 -10.98
C TRP A 286 -14.39 -9.61 -10.61
N ALA A 287 -14.72 -9.35 -9.37
CA ALA A 287 -16.10 -9.35 -8.97
C ALA A 287 -16.54 -7.89 -8.86
N VAL A 288 -17.33 -7.44 -9.82
CA VAL A 288 -18.21 -6.32 -9.56
C VAL A 288 -19.15 -6.78 -8.45
N ARG A 289 -18.86 -6.39 -7.22
CA ARG A 289 -19.75 -6.67 -6.08
C ARG A 289 -20.54 -5.40 -5.81
N ALA A 290 -21.86 -5.57 -5.76
CA ALA A 290 -22.69 -4.62 -5.05
C ALA A 290 -22.20 -4.57 -3.62
N CYS A 291 -21.65 -3.44 -3.20
CA CYS A 291 -21.22 -3.25 -1.83
C CYS A 291 -22.43 -3.27 -0.90
N ARG A 292 -22.31 -3.84 0.28
CA ARG A 292 -23.39 -3.93 1.27
C ARG A 292 -23.87 -2.60 1.83
N TYR A 293 -23.26 -1.48 1.45
CA TYR A 293 -23.71 -0.15 1.80
C TYR A 293 -24.49 0.43 0.62
N GLU A 294 -25.81 0.42 0.78
CA GLU A 294 -26.83 1.19 0.06
C GLU A 294 -26.39 1.79 -1.29
N ARG A 295 -26.33 0.96 -2.37
CA ARG A 295 -26.15 1.38 -3.76
C ARG A 295 -24.72 1.73 -4.23
N LEU A 296 -23.66 1.51 -3.45
CA LEU A 296 -22.29 1.70 -3.93
C LEU A 296 -21.77 0.46 -4.67
N PHE A 297 -21.32 0.66 -5.87
CA PHE A 297 -20.65 -0.34 -6.70
C PHE A 297 -19.15 -0.03 -6.76
N CYS A 298 -18.32 -1.03 -6.94
CA CYS A 298 -16.87 -0.85 -7.00
C CYS A 298 -16.19 -1.91 -7.85
N ALA A 299 -14.99 -1.61 -8.32
CA ALA A 299 -14.08 -2.57 -8.90
C ALA A 299 -13.07 -3.05 -7.85
N LEU A 300 -12.82 -4.35 -7.78
CA LEU A 300 -11.80 -4.94 -6.92
C LEU A 300 -10.49 -5.09 -7.68
N VAL A 301 -9.43 -4.44 -7.21
CA VAL A 301 -8.06 -4.59 -7.70
C VAL A 301 -7.27 -5.50 -6.78
N VAL A 302 -6.56 -6.48 -7.34
CA VAL A 302 -5.72 -7.40 -6.59
C VAL A 302 -4.34 -7.50 -7.23
N SER A 303 -3.27 -7.41 -6.45
CA SER A 303 -1.88 -7.51 -6.94
C SER A 303 -1.23 -8.87 -6.69
N GLY A 304 -1.71 -9.66 -5.73
CA GLY A 304 -1.10 -10.94 -5.37
C GLY A 304 -1.44 -12.09 -6.33
N ARG A 305 -0.55 -13.07 -6.46
CA ARG A 305 -0.86 -14.32 -7.16
C ARG A 305 -1.95 -15.09 -6.41
N ILE A 306 -3.14 -15.20 -7.01
CA ILE A 306 -4.20 -16.08 -6.52
C ILE A 306 -4.08 -17.41 -7.27
N SER A 307 -4.14 -18.54 -6.57
CA SER A 307 -4.17 -19.84 -7.24
C SER A 307 -5.47 -19.95 -8.07
N ARG A 308 -5.37 -20.41 -9.32
CA ARG A 308 -6.50 -20.53 -10.30
C ARG A 308 -7.70 -21.36 -9.82
N HIS A 309 -7.72 -21.84 -8.57
CA HIS A 309 -8.74 -22.74 -8.03
C HIS A 309 -9.52 -22.19 -6.84
N SER A 310 -9.42 -20.90 -6.52
CA SER A 310 -10.35 -20.28 -5.58
C SER A 310 -11.58 -19.77 -6.34
N THR A 311 -12.53 -20.65 -6.61
CA THR A 311 -13.92 -20.24 -6.87
C THR A 311 -14.41 -19.53 -5.63
N PHE A 312 -14.61 -18.23 -5.75
CA PHE A 312 -15.24 -17.44 -4.71
C PHE A 312 -16.71 -17.84 -4.62
N ALA A 313 -17.09 -18.41 -3.46
CA ALA A 313 -18.48 -18.58 -3.10
C ALA A 313 -19.03 -17.27 -2.52
#